data_f20cb7d08ec01a9365846a7aafed152c
#
_entry.id   f20cb7d08ec01a9365846a7aafed152c
#
_cell.length_a   1.000
_cell.length_b   1.000
_cell.length_c   1.000
_cell.angle_alpha   90.00
_cell.angle_beta   90.00
_cell.angle_gamma   90.00
#
_symmetry.space_group_name_H-M   'P 1'
#
loop_
_entity.id
_entity.type
_entity.pdbx_description
1 polymer ?
#
loop_
_entity_poly.entity_id
_entity_poly.type
_entity_poly.pdbx_seq_one_letter_code
_entity_poly.pdbx_strand_id
1 'polypeptide(L)'
;MKQYLSLREQYPRFAYRGYEIEENESCLRLTYRFETVGLSEFAPVWVFPKAEGDCHRWSKDRLMQDMIFSLGMVELVSYWKIACPPTVAVEAGWLNQDQIDWWKDLYFNGLGEFFYVNGIEEADPNHFMNIRCAGRCKERHAAWGAEIDGNGKAAGISAVNSDSLASGGVLVPIGGGKDSAVTLELLRLAGKTIYAYIINPRGATIHTTEAAGLDEAHVISAKRTLDPNMLELNRQGYLNGHTPFSALVAFSGIIAARMHGLSMVALSNESSANESTVQGSTVNHQYSKSFKFEEDFHYYQTTYLRGSAYYFSLLRPLSEFQIARYFAGQKQYHGIFRSCNAGSRTDSWCGHCPKCLFVYLILSPFLTPQEVMDIFGRNMLDDWDMKETLDQLIGIEEEKPFECVGSRDEINTAIVLTIKGLEEAGEALPRLLSYYKTTDLYRTYEAKGDQYSSYYDGNNLVPDDLARLVRKYCADGL
;
A
#
# COMPACT_ATOMS: atom_id res chain seq x y z
N MET A 1 -23.66 -7.11 11.90
CA MET A 1 -24.76 -7.59 11.02
C MET A 1 -25.99 -6.71 11.03
N LYS A 2 -26.75 -6.56 12.14
CA LYS A 2 -28.00 -5.75 12.17
C LYS A 2 -27.80 -4.30 11.69
N GLN A 3 -26.71 -3.65 12.08
CA GLN A 3 -26.42 -2.27 11.68
C GLN A 3 -26.19 -2.15 10.16
N TYR A 4 -25.40 -3.05 9.55
CA TYR A 4 -25.15 -3.06 8.11
C TYR A 4 -26.43 -3.14 7.29
N LEU A 5 -27.31 -4.12 7.58
CA LEU A 5 -28.58 -4.30 6.85
C LEU A 5 -29.52 -3.09 7.05
N SER A 6 -29.64 -2.60 8.29
CA SER A 6 -30.47 -1.43 8.61
C SER A 6 -30.01 -0.16 7.89
N LEU A 7 -28.70 0.08 7.84
CA LEU A 7 -28.15 1.25 7.13
C LEU A 7 -28.39 1.16 5.62
N ARG A 8 -28.24 -0.02 5.02
CA ARG A 8 -28.49 -0.26 3.60
C ARG A 8 -29.95 -0.06 3.21
N GLU A 9 -30.87 -0.43 4.10
CA GLU A 9 -32.32 -0.20 3.92
C GLU A 9 -32.65 1.29 4.05
N GLN A 10 -32.10 1.95 5.06
CA GLN A 10 -32.32 3.37 5.33
C GLN A 10 -31.71 4.28 4.26
N TYR A 11 -30.51 3.94 3.76
CA TYR A 11 -29.75 4.72 2.79
C TYR A 11 -29.47 3.87 1.52
N PRO A 12 -30.44 3.68 0.63
CA PRO A 12 -30.32 2.71 -0.47
C PRO A 12 -29.43 3.17 -1.61
N ARG A 13 -28.98 4.45 -1.62
CA ARG A 13 -28.21 5.02 -2.73
C ARG A 13 -27.03 5.85 -2.26
N PHE A 14 -25.89 5.60 -2.88
CA PHE A 14 -24.72 6.45 -2.89
C PHE A 14 -24.53 7.05 -4.27
N ALA A 15 -24.01 8.28 -4.37
CA ALA A 15 -23.75 8.93 -5.64
C ALA A 15 -22.33 9.51 -5.70
N TYR A 16 -21.60 9.24 -6.75
CA TYR A 16 -20.44 10.01 -7.20
C TYR A 16 -20.95 11.09 -8.16
N ARG A 17 -21.26 12.27 -7.60
CA ARG A 17 -21.91 13.39 -8.29
C ARG A 17 -21.03 14.03 -9.36
N GLY A 18 -19.74 14.17 -9.10
CA GLY A 18 -18.80 14.83 -9.98
C GLY A 18 -17.50 15.20 -9.28
N TYR A 19 -16.71 16.01 -9.96
CA TYR A 19 -15.50 16.61 -9.43
C TYR A 19 -15.26 17.99 -10.07
N GLU A 20 -14.60 18.87 -9.33
CA GLU A 20 -14.18 20.19 -9.75
C GLU A 20 -12.66 20.20 -9.88
N ILE A 21 -12.14 20.86 -10.91
CA ILE A 21 -10.71 21.03 -11.15
C ILE A 21 -10.39 22.52 -11.10
N GLU A 22 -9.61 22.92 -10.12
CA GLU A 22 -9.02 24.26 -10.04
C GLU A 22 -7.51 24.12 -10.33
N GLU A 23 -7.04 24.93 -11.28
CA GLU A 23 -5.63 24.87 -11.72
C GLU A 23 -5.05 26.29 -11.72
N ASN A 24 -3.89 26.45 -11.08
CA ASN A 24 -3.09 27.67 -11.11
C ASN A 24 -1.65 27.36 -11.57
N GLU A 25 -0.74 28.31 -11.38
CA GLU A 25 0.66 28.16 -11.78
C GLU A 25 1.42 27.13 -10.92
N SER A 26 0.99 26.89 -9.67
CA SER A 26 1.72 26.07 -8.71
C SER A 26 1.08 24.70 -8.46
N CYS A 27 -0.21 24.54 -8.69
CA CYS A 27 -0.90 23.29 -8.35
C CYS A 27 -2.14 23.00 -9.19
N LEU A 28 -2.51 21.71 -9.16
CA LEU A 28 -3.79 21.15 -9.59
C LEU A 28 -4.56 20.74 -8.35
N ARG A 29 -5.71 21.37 -8.09
CA ARG A 29 -6.61 21.07 -7.00
C ARG A 29 -7.86 20.38 -7.50
N LEU A 30 -8.21 19.26 -6.87
CA LEU A 30 -9.35 18.42 -7.21
C LEU A 30 -10.30 18.38 -6.00
N THR A 31 -11.57 18.71 -6.21
CA THR A 31 -12.61 18.56 -5.18
C THR A 31 -13.63 17.54 -5.70
N TYR A 32 -13.71 16.39 -5.07
CA TYR A 32 -14.72 15.39 -5.40
C TYR A 32 -16.06 15.70 -4.71
N ARG A 33 -17.14 15.21 -5.30
CA ARG A 33 -18.51 15.37 -4.76
C ARG A 33 -19.15 14.00 -4.64
N PHE A 34 -19.28 13.53 -3.41
CA PHE A 34 -19.99 12.29 -3.08
C PHE A 34 -21.20 12.59 -2.22
N GLU A 35 -22.18 11.70 -2.25
CA GLU A 35 -23.39 11.81 -1.42
C GLU A 35 -23.88 10.42 -1.04
N THR A 36 -24.11 10.18 0.25
CA THR A 36 -25.03 9.14 0.70
C THR A 36 -26.41 9.78 0.80
N VAL A 37 -27.30 9.44 -0.14
CA VAL A 37 -28.59 10.09 -0.30
C VAL A 37 -29.44 9.94 0.98
N GLY A 38 -29.86 11.06 1.53
CA GLY A 38 -30.61 11.11 2.78
C GLY A 38 -29.77 11.09 4.05
N LEU A 39 -28.42 11.03 3.94
CA LEU A 39 -27.51 11.06 5.09
C LEU A 39 -26.57 12.27 5.05
N SER A 40 -25.70 12.38 4.07
CA SER A 40 -24.66 13.41 4.01
C SER A 40 -24.03 13.54 2.63
N GLU A 41 -23.56 14.76 2.34
CA GLU A 41 -22.66 15.06 1.23
C GLU A 41 -21.21 15.09 1.74
N PHE A 42 -20.26 14.78 0.82
CA PHE A 42 -18.83 14.75 1.14
C PHE A 42 -18.04 15.40 0.00
N ALA A 43 -17.04 16.21 0.38
CA ALA A 43 -16.21 16.94 -0.55
C ALA A 43 -14.70 16.80 -0.25
N PRO A 44 -14.11 15.58 -0.37
CA PRO A 44 -12.67 15.43 -0.19
C PRO A 44 -11.89 16.18 -1.26
N VAL A 45 -10.68 16.62 -0.86
CA VAL A 45 -9.83 17.45 -1.70
C VAL A 45 -8.46 16.80 -1.88
N TRP A 46 -7.97 16.80 -3.12
CA TRP A 46 -6.59 16.52 -3.47
C TRP A 46 -5.91 17.75 -4.06
N VAL A 47 -4.63 17.95 -3.71
CA VAL A 47 -3.80 19.00 -4.29
C VAL A 47 -2.48 18.39 -4.73
N PHE A 48 -2.17 18.51 -6.01
CA PHE A 48 -0.92 18.07 -6.61
C PHE A 48 -0.07 19.28 -6.98
N PRO A 49 1.20 19.35 -6.56
CA PRO A 49 2.10 20.40 -6.99
C PRO A 49 2.43 20.22 -8.48
N LYS A 50 2.60 21.31 -9.21
CA LYS A 50 3.13 21.32 -10.58
C LYS A 50 4.65 21.37 -10.53
N ALA A 51 5.30 20.81 -11.54
CA ALA A 51 6.73 21.01 -11.73
C ALA A 51 7.04 22.50 -11.96
N GLU A 52 8.22 22.95 -11.55
CA GLU A 52 8.65 24.32 -11.75
C GLU A 52 8.67 24.68 -13.25
N GLY A 53 8.05 25.79 -13.61
CA GLY A 53 7.94 26.23 -15.01
C GLY A 53 6.93 25.45 -15.86
N ASP A 54 6.15 24.53 -15.26
CA ASP A 54 5.13 23.78 -15.99
C ASP A 54 3.96 24.69 -16.42
N CYS A 55 3.91 24.97 -17.74
CA CYS A 55 2.85 25.75 -18.38
C CYS A 55 1.72 24.89 -18.94
N HIS A 56 1.77 23.55 -18.77
CA HIS A 56 0.73 22.66 -19.29
C HIS A 56 -0.61 22.89 -18.58
N ARG A 57 -1.70 22.82 -19.35
CA ARG A 57 -3.07 22.94 -18.84
C ARG A 57 -3.63 21.55 -18.56
N TRP A 58 -3.29 20.97 -17.40
CA TRP A 58 -3.72 19.63 -16.97
C TRP A 58 -5.23 19.48 -16.90
N SER A 59 -5.95 20.54 -16.53
CA SER A 59 -7.42 20.56 -16.53
C SER A 59 -8.05 20.35 -17.91
N LYS A 60 -7.30 20.56 -18.99
CA LYS A 60 -7.75 20.34 -20.38
C LYS A 60 -7.20 19.06 -21.00
N ASP A 61 -6.26 18.40 -20.34
CA ASP A 61 -5.70 17.12 -20.80
C ASP A 61 -6.73 16.00 -20.59
N ARG A 62 -7.13 15.34 -21.68
CA ARG A 62 -8.18 14.30 -21.64
C ARG A 62 -7.77 13.09 -20.82
N LEU A 63 -6.51 12.63 -20.95
CA LEU A 63 -6.03 11.50 -20.17
C LEU A 63 -5.97 11.86 -18.68
N MET A 64 -5.55 13.08 -18.34
CA MET A 64 -5.59 13.57 -16.96
C MET A 64 -7.02 13.55 -16.40
N GLN A 65 -8.03 13.93 -17.17
CA GLN A 65 -9.43 13.85 -16.75
C GLN A 65 -9.87 12.40 -16.46
N ASP A 66 -9.43 11.43 -17.29
CA ASP A 66 -9.71 10.01 -17.07
C ASP A 66 -9.00 9.48 -15.77
N MET A 67 -7.78 9.94 -15.53
CA MET A 67 -7.03 9.63 -14.30
C MET A 67 -7.70 10.26 -13.07
N ILE A 68 -8.14 11.52 -13.15
CA ILE A 68 -8.85 12.22 -12.08
C ILE A 68 -10.17 11.51 -11.77
N PHE A 69 -10.93 11.14 -12.78
CA PHE A 69 -12.16 10.36 -12.60
C PHE A 69 -11.87 9.05 -11.87
N SER A 70 -10.81 8.32 -12.27
CA SER A 70 -10.41 7.06 -11.66
C SER A 70 -9.91 7.23 -10.22
N LEU A 71 -9.20 8.32 -9.90
CA LEU A 71 -8.85 8.65 -8.51
C LEU A 71 -10.11 8.91 -7.66
N GLY A 72 -11.15 9.53 -8.23
CA GLY A 72 -12.44 9.68 -7.57
C GLY A 72 -13.15 8.34 -7.33
N MET A 73 -13.03 7.39 -8.26
CA MET A 73 -13.56 6.03 -8.05
C MET A 73 -12.90 5.35 -6.85
N VAL A 74 -11.57 5.41 -6.71
CA VAL A 74 -10.92 4.80 -5.55
C VAL A 74 -11.18 5.57 -4.24
N GLU A 75 -11.35 6.89 -4.30
CA GLU A 75 -11.70 7.73 -3.15
C GLU A 75 -13.12 7.43 -2.63
N LEU A 76 -14.05 7.10 -3.53
CA LEU A 76 -15.47 6.82 -3.29
C LEU A 76 -15.68 5.84 -2.13
N VAL A 77 -14.90 4.75 -2.09
CA VAL A 77 -15.10 3.68 -1.12
C VAL A 77 -14.85 4.12 0.33
N SER A 78 -14.05 5.17 0.53
CA SER A 78 -13.81 5.78 1.85
C SER A 78 -15.08 6.37 2.46
N TYR A 79 -16.02 6.80 1.62
CA TYR A 79 -17.30 7.42 2.01
C TYR A 79 -18.47 6.44 1.91
N TRP A 80 -18.46 5.55 0.91
CA TRP A 80 -19.47 4.51 0.75
C TRP A 80 -19.60 3.60 1.98
N LYS A 81 -18.46 3.21 2.57
CA LYS A 81 -18.42 2.29 3.71
C LYS A 81 -19.19 2.77 4.96
N ILE A 82 -19.48 4.08 5.08
CA ILE A 82 -20.17 4.68 6.23
C ILE A 82 -21.57 4.06 6.44
N ALA A 83 -22.29 3.79 5.35
CA ALA A 83 -23.63 3.21 5.37
C ALA A 83 -23.80 2.04 4.40
N CYS A 84 -22.80 1.73 3.59
CA CYS A 84 -22.78 0.64 2.60
C CYS A 84 -24.01 0.60 1.67
N PRO A 85 -24.46 1.71 1.05
CA PRO A 85 -25.62 1.71 0.18
C PRO A 85 -25.55 0.63 -0.91
N PRO A 86 -26.65 -0.15 -1.17
CA PRO A 86 -26.62 -1.22 -2.17
C PRO A 86 -26.44 -0.71 -3.60
N THR A 87 -26.83 0.52 -3.89
CA THR A 87 -26.69 1.12 -5.23
C THR A 87 -25.70 2.27 -5.21
N VAL A 88 -24.71 2.24 -6.10
CA VAL A 88 -23.75 3.32 -6.35
C VAL A 88 -24.02 3.91 -7.72
N ALA A 89 -24.48 5.16 -7.76
CA ALA A 89 -24.69 5.91 -8.98
C ALA A 89 -23.43 6.71 -9.34
N VAL A 90 -22.79 6.38 -10.45
CA VAL A 90 -21.66 7.13 -11.00
C VAL A 90 -22.19 8.15 -12.00
N GLU A 91 -22.31 9.40 -11.58
CA GLU A 91 -22.78 10.52 -12.38
C GLU A 91 -21.62 11.34 -12.96
N ALA A 92 -20.45 11.25 -12.32
CA ALA A 92 -19.22 11.95 -12.71
C ALA A 92 -18.62 11.51 -14.06
N GLY A 93 -18.97 10.31 -14.52
CA GLY A 93 -18.43 9.72 -15.74
C GLY A 93 -19.17 8.45 -16.16
N TRP A 94 -18.52 7.68 -17.03
CA TRP A 94 -19.07 6.42 -17.53
C TRP A 94 -18.03 5.30 -17.42
N LEU A 95 -18.52 4.09 -17.15
CA LEU A 95 -17.72 2.86 -17.05
C LEU A 95 -18.37 1.80 -17.95
N ASN A 96 -17.56 1.01 -18.65
CA ASN A 96 -18.04 -0.22 -19.29
C ASN A 96 -18.17 -1.35 -18.25
N GLN A 97 -18.68 -2.51 -18.65
CA GLN A 97 -18.91 -3.62 -17.73
C GLN A 97 -17.60 -4.16 -17.14
N ASP A 98 -16.54 -4.28 -17.93
CA ASP A 98 -15.24 -4.73 -17.47
C ASP A 98 -14.65 -3.80 -16.39
N GLN A 99 -14.77 -2.48 -16.58
CA GLN A 99 -14.38 -1.50 -15.57
C GLN A 99 -15.24 -1.64 -14.29
N ILE A 100 -16.56 -1.84 -14.41
CA ILE A 100 -17.45 -2.04 -13.26
C ILE A 100 -17.02 -3.28 -12.48
N ASP A 101 -16.74 -4.38 -13.16
CA ASP A 101 -16.33 -5.64 -12.55
C ASP A 101 -14.95 -5.49 -11.87
N TRP A 102 -14.01 -4.79 -12.52
CA TRP A 102 -12.70 -4.45 -11.94
C TRP A 102 -12.83 -3.61 -10.66
N TRP A 103 -13.66 -2.55 -10.67
CA TRP A 103 -13.88 -1.73 -9.48
C TRP A 103 -14.57 -2.51 -8.35
N LYS A 104 -15.51 -3.39 -8.67
CA LYS A 104 -16.15 -4.25 -7.67
C LYS A 104 -15.15 -5.22 -7.05
N ASP A 105 -14.27 -5.83 -7.85
CA ASP A 105 -13.22 -6.72 -7.34
C ASP A 105 -12.26 -5.98 -6.40
N LEU A 106 -11.77 -4.80 -6.79
CA LEU A 106 -10.95 -3.96 -5.92
C LEU A 106 -11.65 -3.61 -4.60
N TYR A 107 -12.92 -3.21 -4.66
CA TYR A 107 -13.65 -2.80 -3.46
C TYR A 107 -13.93 -3.97 -2.54
N PHE A 108 -14.37 -5.09 -3.08
CA PHE A 108 -14.69 -6.28 -2.28
C PHE A 108 -13.46 -6.80 -1.54
N ASN A 109 -12.39 -7.02 -2.26
CA ASN A 109 -11.14 -7.53 -1.66
C ASN A 109 -10.46 -6.47 -0.77
N GLY A 110 -10.45 -5.21 -1.20
CA GLY A 110 -9.85 -4.11 -0.45
C GLY A 110 -10.61 -3.72 0.83
N LEU A 111 -11.87 -4.13 0.95
CA LEU A 111 -12.70 -3.97 2.15
C LEU A 111 -12.80 -5.26 2.98
N GLY A 112 -12.03 -6.30 2.69
CA GLY A 112 -12.10 -7.59 3.40
C GLY A 112 -12.00 -7.44 4.92
N GLU A 113 -11.02 -6.67 5.42
CA GLU A 113 -10.93 -6.34 6.85
C GLU A 113 -12.15 -5.56 7.33
N PHE A 114 -12.61 -4.54 6.59
CA PHE A 114 -13.78 -3.77 6.97
C PHE A 114 -15.02 -4.67 7.16
N PHE A 115 -15.26 -5.61 6.26
CA PHE A 115 -16.34 -6.57 6.40
C PHE A 115 -16.16 -7.47 7.62
N TYR A 116 -14.96 -7.98 7.82
CA TYR A 116 -14.63 -8.87 8.93
C TYR A 116 -14.84 -8.19 10.29
N VAL A 117 -14.21 -7.04 10.54
CA VAL A 117 -14.28 -6.34 11.84
C VAL A 117 -15.66 -5.79 12.16
N ASN A 118 -16.52 -5.56 11.14
CA ASN A 118 -17.90 -5.13 11.35
C ASN A 118 -18.90 -6.32 11.38
N GLY A 119 -18.42 -7.57 11.34
CA GLY A 119 -19.25 -8.78 11.36
C GLY A 119 -20.20 -8.87 10.17
N ILE A 120 -19.76 -8.45 8.98
CA ILE A 120 -20.53 -8.46 7.74
C ILE A 120 -20.19 -9.74 6.96
N GLU A 121 -20.79 -10.84 7.36
CA GLU A 121 -20.57 -12.16 6.74
C GLU A 121 -21.33 -12.32 5.40
N GLU A 122 -22.35 -11.50 5.16
CA GLU A 122 -23.24 -11.56 4.00
C GLU A 122 -22.71 -10.78 2.79
N ALA A 123 -21.50 -10.19 2.89
CA ALA A 123 -20.91 -9.51 1.75
C ALA A 123 -20.56 -10.53 0.66
N ASP A 124 -21.31 -10.51 -0.42
CA ASP A 124 -21.10 -11.32 -1.62
C ASP A 124 -20.48 -10.45 -2.71
N PRO A 125 -19.39 -10.87 -3.38
CA PRO A 125 -18.72 -10.07 -4.39
C PRO A 125 -19.63 -9.62 -5.54
N ASN A 126 -20.70 -10.38 -5.82
CA ASN A 126 -21.62 -10.04 -6.89
C ASN A 126 -22.73 -9.07 -6.44
N HIS A 127 -23.10 -9.08 -5.15
CA HIS A 127 -24.31 -8.40 -4.65
C HIS A 127 -24.06 -7.31 -3.60
N PHE A 128 -22.84 -7.19 -3.04
CA PHE A 128 -22.55 -6.17 -2.00
C PHE A 128 -22.74 -4.74 -2.51
N MET A 129 -22.52 -4.51 -3.82
CA MET A 129 -22.60 -3.22 -4.47
C MET A 129 -23.09 -3.35 -5.91
N ASN A 130 -24.04 -2.52 -6.32
CA ASN A 130 -24.53 -2.40 -7.69
C ASN A 130 -24.12 -1.03 -8.25
N ILE A 131 -23.09 -0.99 -9.07
CA ILE A 131 -22.59 0.23 -9.72
C ILE A 131 -23.41 0.51 -10.97
N ARG A 132 -23.96 1.72 -11.09
CA ARG A 132 -24.74 2.17 -12.23
C ARG A 132 -24.21 3.53 -12.72
N CYS A 133 -23.96 3.65 -14.01
CA CYS A 133 -23.59 4.92 -14.63
C CYS A 133 -24.83 5.63 -15.17
N ALA A 134 -25.02 6.91 -14.80
CA ALA A 134 -26.16 7.71 -15.25
C ALA A 134 -25.95 8.37 -16.62
N GLY A 135 -24.72 8.36 -17.14
CA GLY A 135 -24.36 9.06 -18.38
C GLY A 135 -24.58 8.24 -19.65
N ARG A 136 -25.22 8.85 -20.65
CA ARG A 136 -25.16 8.37 -22.03
C ARG A 136 -23.78 8.66 -22.61
N CYS A 137 -22.88 7.66 -22.66
CA CYS A 137 -21.68 7.81 -23.46
C CYS A 137 -21.45 6.58 -24.34
N LYS A 138 -22.20 6.53 -25.45
CA LYS A 138 -21.92 5.57 -26.54
C LYS A 138 -20.70 5.95 -27.38
N GLU A 139 -20.19 7.18 -27.30
CA GLU A 139 -19.21 7.70 -28.26
C GLU A 139 -17.80 7.97 -27.69
N ARG A 140 -17.62 8.02 -26.36
CA ARG A 140 -16.32 8.38 -25.77
C ARG A 140 -15.28 7.25 -25.76
N HIS A 141 -15.70 5.98 -25.74
CA HIS A 141 -14.80 4.83 -25.61
C HIS A 141 -14.71 3.93 -26.87
N ALA A 142 -15.53 4.13 -27.89
CA ALA A 142 -15.44 3.38 -29.14
C ALA A 142 -14.16 3.69 -29.96
N ALA A 143 -13.40 4.73 -29.59
CA ALA A 143 -12.16 5.13 -30.27
C ALA A 143 -10.88 4.57 -29.59
N TRP A 144 -11.02 3.70 -28.56
CA TRP A 144 -9.91 3.20 -27.75
C TRP A 144 -9.87 1.67 -27.82
N GLY A 145 -9.89 1.11 -29.03
CA GLY A 145 -9.58 -0.29 -29.22
C GLY A 145 -8.11 -0.53 -28.90
N ALA A 146 -7.80 -1.03 -27.71
CA ALA A 146 -6.59 -1.83 -27.56
C ALA A 146 -6.77 -3.03 -28.50
N GLU A 147 -5.83 -3.28 -29.41
CA GLU A 147 -5.79 -4.53 -30.16
C GLU A 147 -5.63 -5.65 -29.12
N ILE A 148 -6.73 -6.36 -28.88
CA ILE A 148 -6.72 -7.57 -28.06
C ILE A 148 -6.18 -8.67 -28.97
N ASP A 149 -5.11 -9.35 -28.56
CA ASP A 149 -4.63 -10.52 -29.27
C ASP A 149 -5.71 -11.62 -29.29
N GLY A 150 -5.58 -12.59 -30.21
CA GLY A 150 -6.58 -13.64 -30.39
C GLY A 150 -6.79 -14.57 -29.16
N ASN A 151 -6.12 -14.30 -28.03
CA ASN A 151 -6.22 -15.03 -26.76
C ASN A 151 -6.82 -14.18 -25.64
N GLY A 152 -7.34 -12.98 -25.92
CA GLY A 152 -7.97 -12.12 -24.94
C GLY A 152 -7.01 -11.39 -23.98
N LYS A 153 -5.71 -11.42 -24.24
CA LYS A 153 -4.72 -10.63 -23.50
C LYS A 153 -4.45 -9.32 -24.25
N ALA A 154 -4.48 -8.22 -23.51
CA ALA A 154 -4.08 -6.93 -24.06
C ALA A 154 -2.63 -7.03 -24.59
N ALA A 155 -2.46 -6.77 -25.88
CA ALA A 155 -1.17 -6.75 -26.57
C ALA A 155 -0.30 -5.55 -26.12
N GLY A 156 -0.14 -5.32 -24.82
CA GLY A 156 0.39 -4.09 -24.27
C GLY A 156 1.49 -4.20 -23.24
N ILE A 157 1.78 -5.39 -22.70
CA ILE A 157 2.88 -5.53 -21.72
C ILE A 157 4.26 -5.36 -22.38
N SER A 158 4.35 -5.52 -23.71
CA SER A 158 5.61 -5.38 -24.48
C SER A 158 5.87 -4.00 -25.07
N ALA A 159 4.99 -3.01 -24.92
CA ALA A 159 5.04 -1.77 -25.70
C ALA A 159 5.44 -0.51 -24.92
N VAL A 160 5.86 -0.61 -23.67
CA VAL A 160 6.67 0.47 -23.10
C VAL A 160 8.09 0.26 -23.63
N ASN A 161 8.48 1.03 -24.65
CA ASN A 161 9.83 0.95 -25.21
C ASN A 161 10.85 1.00 -24.10
N SER A 162 11.74 -0.01 -24.03
CA SER A 162 12.84 -0.08 -23.07
C SER A 162 13.67 1.21 -23.01
N ASP A 163 13.79 1.92 -24.13
CA ASP A 163 14.51 3.18 -24.25
C ASP A 163 13.78 4.36 -23.56
N SER A 164 12.43 4.35 -23.51
CA SER A 164 11.66 5.38 -22.80
C SER A 164 11.65 5.16 -21.28
N LEU A 165 11.77 3.92 -20.83
CA LEU A 165 11.97 3.58 -19.40
C LEU A 165 13.37 3.95 -18.91
N ALA A 166 14.37 3.94 -19.81
CA ALA A 166 15.77 4.22 -19.45
C ALA A 166 16.05 5.73 -19.20
N SER A 167 15.29 6.63 -19.86
CA SER A 167 15.55 8.07 -19.83
C SER A 167 14.69 8.88 -18.86
N GLY A 168 13.62 8.26 -18.29
CA GLY A 168 12.71 8.92 -17.36
C GLY A 168 13.09 8.68 -15.89
N GLY A 169 12.72 9.63 -15.00
CA GLY A 169 12.83 9.45 -13.55
C GLY A 169 11.85 8.42 -13.01
N VAL A 170 12.13 7.95 -11.79
CA VAL A 170 11.32 6.99 -11.05
C VAL A 170 10.63 7.70 -9.88
N LEU A 171 9.30 7.63 -9.83
CA LEU A 171 8.52 8.09 -8.69
C LEU A 171 8.45 6.99 -7.64
N VAL A 172 8.83 7.30 -6.40
CA VAL A 172 8.83 6.37 -5.27
C VAL A 172 7.91 6.89 -4.18
N PRO A 173 6.78 6.24 -3.91
CA PRO A 173 5.94 6.58 -2.77
C PRO A 173 6.64 6.32 -1.44
N ILE A 174 6.69 7.34 -0.57
CA ILE A 174 7.40 7.29 0.72
C ILE A 174 6.40 7.24 1.87
N GLY A 175 6.39 6.12 2.58
CA GLY A 175 5.62 5.95 3.81
C GLY A 175 6.39 6.26 5.09
N GLY A 176 7.72 6.43 5.01
CA GLY A 176 8.60 6.67 6.17
C GLY A 176 9.04 5.40 6.91
N GLY A 177 8.69 4.21 6.40
CA GLY A 177 9.14 2.91 6.92
C GLY A 177 10.42 2.39 6.25
N LYS A 178 10.95 1.26 6.75
CA LYS A 178 12.15 0.60 6.23
C LYS A 178 12.10 0.28 4.73
N ASP A 179 10.92 -0.12 4.23
CA ASP A 179 10.76 -0.61 2.86
C ASP A 179 11.00 0.51 1.83
N SER A 180 10.46 1.70 2.08
CA SER A 180 10.72 2.86 1.22
C SER A 180 12.20 3.29 1.26
N ALA A 181 12.87 3.19 2.40
CA ALA A 181 14.31 3.45 2.50
C ALA A 181 15.13 2.46 1.66
N VAL A 182 14.80 1.15 1.74
CA VAL A 182 15.45 0.11 0.91
C VAL A 182 15.22 0.36 -0.58
N THR A 183 14.00 0.72 -0.98
CA THR A 183 13.69 1.06 -2.38
C THR A 183 14.51 2.23 -2.88
N LEU A 184 14.64 3.31 -2.09
CA LEU A 184 15.46 4.47 -2.44
C LEU A 184 16.93 4.08 -2.64
N GLU A 185 17.50 3.31 -1.71
CA GLU A 185 18.90 2.90 -1.79
C GLU A 185 19.18 1.97 -2.98
N LEU A 186 18.29 1.00 -3.27
CA LEU A 186 18.43 0.13 -4.43
C LEU A 186 18.35 0.92 -5.76
N LEU A 187 17.42 1.87 -5.88
CA LEU A 187 17.31 2.71 -7.07
C LEU A 187 18.50 3.66 -7.22
N ARG A 188 19.06 4.17 -6.10
CA ARG A 188 20.29 4.95 -6.10
C ARG A 188 21.49 4.12 -6.60
N LEU A 189 21.63 2.87 -6.16
CA LEU A 189 22.63 1.94 -6.65
C LEU A 189 22.46 1.62 -8.14
N ALA A 190 21.20 1.62 -8.64
CA ALA A 190 20.91 1.48 -10.06
C ALA A 190 21.19 2.74 -10.90
N GLY A 191 21.63 3.84 -10.27
CA GLY A 191 21.86 5.11 -10.94
C GLY A 191 20.62 5.79 -11.50
N LYS A 192 19.42 5.46 -10.96
CA LYS A 192 18.17 6.08 -11.40
C LYS A 192 17.99 7.47 -10.81
N THR A 193 17.41 8.39 -11.58
CA THR A 193 16.90 9.65 -11.05
C THR A 193 15.63 9.40 -10.27
N ILE A 194 15.63 9.71 -8.98
CA ILE A 194 14.54 9.35 -8.05
C ILE A 194 13.74 10.60 -7.70
N TYR A 195 12.42 10.48 -7.71
CA TYR A 195 11.49 11.48 -7.19
C TYR A 195 10.67 10.83 -6.07
N ALA A 196 10.80 11.34 -4.85
CA ALA A 196 9.99 10.91 -3.73
C ALA A 196 8.57 11.45 -3.87
N TYR A 197 7.56 10.58 -3.67
CA TYR A 197 6.15 10.97 -3.66
C TYR A 197 5.58 10.81 -2.26
N ILE A 198 5.07 11.88 -1.68
CA ILE A 198 4.57 11.89 -0.31
C ILE A 198 3.13 12.41 -0.30
N ILE A 199 2.21 11.65 0.30
CA ILE A 199 0.85 12.11 0.57
C ILE A 199 0.78 12.59 2.02
N ASN A 200 0.48 13.87 2.23
CA ASN A 200 0.43 14.49 3.55
C ASN A 200 1.75 14.31 4.33
N PRO A 201 2.81 15.03 3.98
CA PRO A 201 4.14 14.88 4.59
C PRO A 201 4.12 14.90 6.13
N ARG A 202 4.95 14.05 6.73
CA ARG A 202 5.17 13.93 8.18
C ARG A 202 6.65 13.76 8.45
N GLY A 203 7.08 13.87 9.73
CA GLY A 203 8.49 13.79 10.12
C GLY A 203 9.23 12.61 9.45
N ALA A 204 8.82 11.37 9.70
CA ALA A 204 9.48 10.20 9.13
C ALA A 204 9.55 10.19 7.59
N THR A 205 8.51 10.69 6.89
CA THR A 205 8.54 10.74 5.42
C THR A 205 9.53 11.78 4.88
N ILE A 206 9.60 12.94 5.54
CA ILE A 206 10.52 14.02 5.19
C ILE A 206 11.96 13.60 5.52
N HIS A 207 12.21 13.13 6.74
CA HIS A 207 13.54 12.69 7.17
C HIS A 207 14.08 11.55 6.30
N THR A 208 13.19 10.64 5.80
CA THR A 208 13.60 9.57 4.87
C THR A 208 14.12 10.15 3.55
N THR A 209 13.49 11.19 2.99
CA THR A 209 13.94 11.82 1.75
C THR A 209 15.24 12.61 1.95
N GLU A 210 15.38 13.30 3.08
CA GLU A 210 16.61 14.00 3.46
C GLU A 210 17.79 13.04 3.62
N ALA A 211 17.59 11.91 4.34
CA ALA A 211 18.61 10.89 4.53
C ALA A 211 19.02 10.20 3.22
N ALA A 212 18.09 10.10 2.25
CA ALA A 212 18.39 9.62 0.90
C ALA A 212 19.16 10.66 0.04
N GLY A 213 19.33 11.89 0.54
CA GLY A 213 20.01 12.98 -0.17
C GLY A 213 19.20 13.61 -1.30
N LEU A 214 17.87 13.51 -1.23
CA LEU A 214 16.98 14.14 -2.21
C LEU A 214 16.76 15.61 -1.83
N ASP A 215 16.92 16.51 -2.80
CA ASP A 215 16.58 17.93 -2.66
C ASP A 215 15.08 18.19 -2.89
N GLU A 216 14.64 19.42 -2.63
CA GLU A 216 13.23 19.82 -2.76
C GLU A 216 12.67 19.61 -4.18
N ALA A 217 13.49 19.73 -5.23
CA ALA A 217 13.07 19.53 -6.62
C ALA A 217 12.72 18.07 -6.93
N HIS A 218 13.24 17.15 -6.11
CA HIS A 218 13.00 15.72 -6.22
C HIS A 218 11.98 15.19 -5.20
N VAL A 219 11.23 16.09 -4.52
CA VAL A 219 10.17 15.70 -3.56
C VAL A 219 8.83 16.26 -4.00
N ILE A 220 7.93 15.36 -4.40
CA ILE A 220 6.57 15.67 -4.84
C ILE A 220 5.61 15.45 -3.67
N SER A 221 5.10 16.52 -3.09
CA SER A 221 4.22 16.47 -1.92
C SER A 221 2.77 16.74 -2.28
N ALA A 222 1.96 15.69 -2.40
CA ALA A 222 0.53 15.81 -2.59
C ALA A 222 -0.20 15.96 -1.25
N LYS A 223 -1.31 16.70 -1.24
CA LYS A 223 -2.16 16.86 -0.07
C LYS A 223 -3.52 16.22 -0.31
N ARG A 224 -3.92 15.28 0.55
CA ARG A 224 -5.27 14.73 0.62
C ARG A 224 -5.96 15.21 1.88
N THR A 225 -7.14 15.79 1.74
CA THR A 225 -7.97 16.26 2.87
C THR A 225 -9.30 15.51 2.84
N LEU A 226 -9.58 14.78 3.91
CA LEU A 226 -10.86 14.10 4.10
C LEU A 226 -11.96 15.09 4.44
N ASP A 227 -13.19 14.77 4.06
CA ASP A 227 -14.34 15.56 4.46
C ASP A 227 -14.63 15.41 5.97
N PRO A 228 -14.87 16.50 6.72
CA PRO A 228 -15.12 16.45 8.16
C PRO A 228 -16.41 15.71 8.53
N ASN A 229 -17.43 15.69 7.67
CA ASN A 229 -18.68 14.96 7.91
C ASN A 229 -18.42 13.45 8.08
N MET A 230 -17.45 12.88 7.35
CA MET A 230 -17.05 11.49 7.54
C MET A 230 -16.56 11.22 8.97
N LEU A 231 -15.72 12.11 9.51
CA LEU A 231 -15.19 11.97 10.87
C LEU A 231 -16.29 12.13 11.92
N GLU A 232 -17.26 13.02 11.65
CA GLU A 232 -18.43 13.22 12.51
C GLU A 232 -19.33 11.98 12.53
N LEU A 233 -19.65 11.40 11.37
CA LEU A 233 -20.45 10.19 11.28
C LEU A 233 -19.78 8.99 11.96
N ASN A 234 -18.44 8.87 11.84
CA ASN A 234 -17.68 7.85 12.58
C ASN A 234 -17.83 8.02 14.11
N ARG A 235 -17.81 9.27 14.62
CA ARG A 235 -18.06 9.54 16.05
C ARG A 235 -19.49 9.21 16.49
N GLN A 236 -20.45 9.33 15.59
CA GLN A 236 -21.84 8.94 15.80
C GLN A 236 -22.09 7.43 15.75
N GLY A 237 -21.04 6.63 15.47
CA GLY A 237 -21.13 5.19 15.46
C GLY A 237 -21.57 4.56 14.13
N TYR A 238 -21.50 5.30 13.02
CA TYR A 238 -21.63 4.71 11.68
C TYR A 238 -20.46 3.79 11.39
N LEU A 239 -20.61 2.92 10.37
CA LEU A 239 -19.60 1.93 10.02
C LEU A 239 -18.26 2.60 9.67
N ASN A 240 -17.18 2.03 10.19
CA ASN A 240 -15.82 2.50 9.93
C ASN A 240 -14.86 1.31 9.84
N GLY A 241 -13.70 1.51 9.23
CA GLY A 241 -12.66 0.49 9.11
C GLY A 241 -11.71 0.76 7.93
N HIS A 242 -10.88 -0.20 7.64
CA HIS A 242 -9.86 -0.14 6.60
C HIS A 242 -10.45 0.14 5.21
N THR A 243 -9.67 0.81 4.38
CA THR A 243 -9.91 0.99 2.94
C THR A 243 -8.61 0.74 2.18
N PRO A 244 -8.64 0.34 0.90
CA PRO A 244 -7.45 -0.01 0.14
C PRO A 244 -6.57 1.22 -0.16
N PHE A 245 -5.83 1.71 0.84
CA PHE A 245 -5.05 2.94 0.73
C PHE A 245 -3.94 2.86 -0.33
N SER A 246 -3.31 1.69 -0.52
CA SER A 246 -2.28 1.54 -1.56
C SER A 246 -2.86 1.69 -2.97
N ALA A 247 -4.15 1.42 -3.18
CA ALA A 247 -4.82 1.76 -4.44
C ALA A 247 -4.94 3.28 -4.64
N LEU A 248 -5.22 4.06 -3.56
CA LEU A 248 -5.15 5.53 -3.62
C LEU A 248 -3.73 6.01 -3.99
N VAL A 249 -2.70 5.40 -3.42
CA VAL A 249 -1.29 5.70 -3.76
C VAL A 249 -1.03 5.39 -5.24
N ALA A 250 -1.53 4.27 -5.77
CA ALA A 250 -1.35 3.88 -7.17
C ALA A 250 -1.97 4.91 -8.12
N PHE A 251 -3.26 5.22 -7.97
CA PHE A 251 -3.95 6.19 -8.85
C PHE A 251 -3.43 7.62 -8.70
N SER A 252 -3.13 8.08 -7.49
CA SER A 252 -2.55 9.42 -7.28
C SER A 252 -1.08 9.48 -7.75
N GLY A 253 -0.34 8.38 -7.61
CA GLY A 253 1.06 8.28 -8.04
C GLY A 253 1.22 8.42 -9.55
N ILE A 254 0.34 7.79 -10.36
CA ILE A 254 0.39 7.95 -11.83
C ILE A 254 0.00 9.37 -12.27
N ILE A 255 -0.87 10.07 -11.54
CA ILE A 255 -1.17 11.48 -11.77
C ILE A 255 0.09 12.32 -11.52
N ALA A 256 0.74 12.14 -10.37
CA ALA A 256 1.97 12.83 -10.01
C ALA A 256 3.09 12.54 -11.00
N ALA A 257 3.29 11.26 -11.38
CA ALA A 257 4.29 10.87 -12.36
C ALA A 257 4.07 11.57 -13.71
N ARG A 258 2.82 11.60 -14.21
CA ARG A 258 2.48 12.30 -15.46
C ARG A 258 2.76 13.80 -15.39
N MET A 259 2.38 14.47 -14.30
CA MET A 259 2.60 15.90 -14.12
C MET A 259 4.08 16.28 -14.07
N HIS A 260 4.94 15.36 -13.69
CA HIS A 260 6.39 15.57 -13.59
C HIS A 260 7.18 14.86 -14.69
N GLY A 261 6.52 14.31 -15.72
CA GLY A 261 7.19 13.65 -16.85
C GLY A 261 7.94 12.37 -16.49
N LEU A 262 7.51 11.67 -15.43
CA LEU A 262 8.17 10.46 -14.94
C LEU A 262 7.58 9.23 -15.63
N SER A 263 8.43 8.27 -15.99
CA SER A 263 8.03 7.07 -16.74
C SER A 263 7.74 5.85 -15.89
N MET A 264 8.16 5.85 -14.61
CA MET A 264 8.03 4.70 -13.71
C MET A 264 7.48 5.13 -12.35
N VAL A 265 6.68 4.24 -11.73
CA VAL A 265 6.23 4.33 -10.32
C VAL A 265 6.64 3.05 -9.62
N ALA A 266 7.65 3.13 -8.74
CA ALA A 266 8.20 2.00 -8.01
C ALA A 266 7.69 1.98 -6.57
N LEU A 267 6.80 1.02 -6.26
CA LEU A 267 6.32 0.77 -4.90
C LEU A 267 7.34 -0.06 -4.12
N SER A 268 7.14 -0.09 -2.81
CA SER A 268 7.97 -0.86 -1.86
C SER A 268 7.19 -2.04 -1.25
N ASN A 269 6.25 -2.65 -2.02
CA ASN A 269 5.51 -3.80 -1.53
C ASN A 269 6.37 -5.07 -1.70
N GLU A 270 6.26 -5.96 -0.73
CA GLU A 270 6.99 -7.22 -0.59
C GLU A 270 6.13 -8.45 -0.90
N SER A 271 6.74 -9.65 -0.92
CA SER A 271 6.04 -10.91 -1.24
C SER A 271 5.02 -11.30 -0.17
N SER A 272 5.30 -11.05 1.11
CA SER A 272 4.42 -11.40 2.23
C SER A 272 3.08 -10.65 2.25
N ALA A 273 2.94 -9.55 1.49
CA ALA A 273 1.67 -8.85 1.31
C ALA A 273 0.58 -9.72 0.65
N ASN A 274 0.93 -10.88 0.07
CA ASN A 274 -0.01 -11.84 -0.49
C ASN A 274 -0.67 -12.74 0.57
N GLU A 275 -0.14 -12.81 1.81
CA GLU A 275 -0.65 -13.69 2.86
C GLU A 275 -1.98 -13.17 3.44
N SER A 276 -2.96 -14.10 3.63
CA SER A 276 -4.22 -13.76 4.30
C SER A 276 -4.01 -13.42 5.79
N THR A 277 -4.76 -12.44 6.28
CA THR A 277 -4.73 -12.04 7.68
C THR A 277 -5.41 -13.09 8.57
N VAL A 278 -6.53 -13.66 8.13
CA VAL A 278 -7.26 -14.72 8.83
C VAL A 278 -6.96 -16.06 8.17
N GLN A 279 -6.44 -17.01 8.94
CA GLN A 279 -6.01 -18.31 8.43
C GLN A 279 -7.19 -19.06 7.76
N GLY A 280 -6.97 -19.62 6.58
CA GLY A 280 -7.99 -20.35 5.83
C GLY A 280 -9.06 -19.46 5.17
N SER A 281 -8.91 -18.14 5.20
CA SER A 281 -9.81 -17.19 4.54
C SER A 281 -9.13 -16.41 3.41
N THR A 282 -9.91 -15.64 2.64
CA THR A 282 -9.41 -14.70 1.63
C THR A 282 -9.23 -13.28 2.16
N VAL A 283 -9.53 -13.05 3.46
CA VAL A 283 -9.39 -11.72 4.08
C VAL A 283 -7.93 -11.32 4.16
N ASN A 284 -7.55 -10.30 3.41
CA ASN A 284 -6.20 -9.77 3.39
C ASN A 284 -6.22 -8.25 3.65
N HIS A 285 -5.75 -7.84 4.83
CA HIS A 285 -5.56 -6.42 5.18
C HIS A 285 -4.71 -5.67 4.14
N GLN A 286 -3.76 -6.36 3.52
CA GLN A 286 -2.81 -5.80 2.56
C GLN A 286 -3.21 -6.02 1.09
N TYR A 287 -4.49 -6.36 0.77
CA TYR A 287 -4.90 -6.68 -0.60
C TYR A 287 -4.38 -5.67 -1.64
N SER A 288 -4.52 -4.36 -1.39
CA SER A 288 -4.04 -3.33 -2.32
C SER A 288 -2.51 -3.19 -2.41
N LYS A 289 -1.76 -4.02 -1.65
CA LYS A 289 -0.32 -4.22 -1.79
C LYS A 289 0.01 -5.58 -2.42
N SER A 290 -0.95 -6.47 -2.64
CA SER A 290 -0.73 -7.80 -3.19
C SER A 290 -0.27 -7.77 -4.65
N PHE A 291 0.31 -8.87 -5.13
CA PHE A 291 0.65 -9.02 -6.53
C PHE A 291 -0.59 -9.04 -7.43
N LYS A 292 -1.69 -9.64 -6.94
CA LYS A 292 -2.99 -9.62 -7.66
C LYS A 292 -3.43 -8.18 -7.97
N PHE A 293 -3.40 -7.28 -6.98
CA PHE A 293 -3.74 -5.88 -7.22
C PHE A 293 -2.74 -5.21 -8.18
N GLU A 294 -1.46 -5.52 -8.08
CA GLU A 294 -0.41 -4.96 -8.96
C GLU A 294 -0.66 -5.34 -10.43
N GLU A 295 -1.01 -6.61 -10.71
CA GLU A 295 -1.40 -7.07 -12.06
C GLU A 295 -2.69 -6.42 -12.55
N ASP A 296 -3.73 -6.37 -11.70
CA ASP A 296 -5.02 -5.78 -12.04
C ASP A 296 -4.91 -4.28 -12.32
N PHE A 297 -4.10 -3.57 -11.52
CA PHE A 297 -3.85 -2.15 -11.76
C PHE A 297 -3.05 -1.92 -13.04
N HIS A 298 -2.08 -2.78 -13.32
CA HIS A 298 -1.31 -2.74 -14.58
C HIS A 298 -2.23 -2.95 -15.79
N TYR A 299 -3.14 -3.92 -15.71
CA TYR A 299 -4.19 -4.12 -16.71
C TYR A 299 -5.07 -2.87 -16.87
N TYR A 300 -5.60 -2.33 -15.76
CA TYR A 300 -6.49 -1.16 -15.80
C TYR A 300 -5.80 0.06 -16.42
N GLN A 301 -4.60 0.38 -15.97
CA GLN A 301 -3.88 1.55 -16.51
C GLN A 301 -3.47 1.38 -17.97
N THR A 302 -3.07 0.20 -18.39
CA THR A 302 -2.69 -0.07 -19.79
C THR A 302 -3.90 0.02 -20.70
N THR A 303 -5.03 -0.58 -20.27
CA THR A 303 -6.26 -0.65 -21.09
C THR A 303 -7.01 0.68 -21.11
N TYR A 304 -7.13 1.36 -19.95
CA TYR A 304 -8.01 2.53 -19.81
C TYR A 304 -7.29 3.86 -19.63
N LEU A 305 -6.02 3.84 -19.18
CA LEU A 305 -5.21 5.04 -18.91
C LEU A 305 -3.94 5.11 -19.78
N ARG A 306 -3.91 4.39 -20.90
CA ARG A 306 -2.85 4.40 -21.92
C ARG A 306 -1.44 4.08 -21.42
N GLY A 307 -1.30 3.33 -20.34
CA GLY A 307 0.02 3.02 -19.79
C GLY A 307 0.82 4.26 -19.42
N SER A 308 0.21 5.18 -18.71
CA SER A 308 0.74 6.52 -18.41
C SER A 308 2.08 6.52 -17.67
N ALA A 309 2.37 5.48 -16.88
CA ALA A 309 3.66 5.20 -16.25
C ALA A 309 3.77 3.70 -15.98
N TYR A 310 4.97 3.14 -16.00
CA TYR A 310 5.18 1.74 -15.63
C TYR A 310 5.11 1.59 -14.10
N TYR A 311 4.05 0.95 -13.61
CA TYR A 311 3.80 0.72 -12.19
C TYR A 311 4.26 -0.68 -11.78
N PHE A 312 5.08 -0.78 -10.73
CA PHE A 312 5.58 -2.05 -10.20
C PHE A 312 6.02 -1.89 -8.74
N SER A 313 6.18 -3.01 -8.04
CA SER A 313 6.76 -3.03 -6.68
C SER A 313 8.17 -3.58 -6.74
N LEU A 314 9.17 -2.73 -6.44
CA LEU A 314 10.60 -3.09 -6.53
C LEU A 314 10.96 -4.23 -5.58
N LEU A 315 10.36 -4.26 -4.40
CA LEU A 315 10.65 -5.25 -3.35
C LEU A 315 9.78 -6.50 -3.46
N ARG A 316 8.86 -6.59 -4.45
CA ARG A 316 7.98 -7.73 -4.66
C ARG A 316 8.68 -9.09 -4.65
N PRO A 317 9.87 -9.25 -5.28
CA PRO A 317 10.57 -10.53 -5.27
C PRO A 317 11.12 -10.95 -3.91
N LEU A 318 11.18 -10.03 -2.94
CA LEU A 318 11.86 -10.22 -1.67
C LEU A 318 10.87 -10.52 -0.53
N SER A 319 11.39 -11.23 0.47
CA SER A 319 10.77 -11.38 1.77
C SER A 319 11.05 -10.18 2.68
N GLU A 320 10.19 -9.97 3.68
CA GLU A 320 10.43 -9.00 4.76
C GLU A 320 11.77 -9.23 5.49
N PHE A 321 12.16 -10.50 5.62
CA PHE A 321 13.42 -10.91 6.21
C PHE A 321 14.65 -10.37 5.43
N GLN A 322 14.65 -10.51 4.09
CA GLN A 322 15.72 -10.00 3.24
C GLN A 322 15.75 -8.47 3.22
N ILE A 323 14.58 -7.83 3.21
CA ILE A 323 14.44 -6.37 3.30
C ILE A 323 15.01 -5.87 4.63
N ALA A 324 14.70 -6.54 5.75
CA ALA A 324 15.23 -6.20 7.07
C ALA A 324 16.75 -6.37 7.14
N ARG A 325 17.30 -7.44 6.54
CA ARG A 325 18.74 -7.68 6.44
C ARG A 325 19.45 -6.54 5.70
N TYR A 326 18.93 -6.16 4.53
CA TYR A 326 19.49 -5.04 3.77
C TYR A 326 19.38 -3.71 4.51
N PHE A 327 18.21 -3.46 5.12
CA PHE A 327 17.95 -2.24 5.91
C PHE A 327 18.86 -2.12 7.13
N ALA A 328 19.21 -3.22 7.79
CA ALA A 328 20.12 -3.20 8.94
C ALA A 328 21.49 -2.60 8.63
N GLY A 329 21.95 -2.69 7.38
CA GLY A 329 23.16 -2.01 6.91
C GLY A 329 22.99 -0.51 6.65
N GLN A 330 21.76 0.01 6.60
CA GLN A 330 21.46 1.39 6.23
C GLN A 330 21.30 2.28 7.46
N LYS A 331 22.39 2.44 8.23
CA LYS A 331 22.41 3.09 9.57
C LYS A 331 21.86 4.51 9.57
N GLN A 332 21.97 5.26 8.45
CA GLN A 332 21.44 6.61 8.32
C GLN A 332 19.93 6.73 8.50
N TYR A 333 19.18 5.63 8.34
CA TYR A 333 17.72 5.60 8.52
C TYR A 333 17.28 5.12 9.89
N HIS A 334 18.14 4.46 10.70
CA HIS A 334 17.73 3.81 11.93
C HIS A 334 17.06 4.76 12.94
N GLY A 335 17.56 5.98 13.05
CA GLY A 335 17.02 7.00 13.96
C GLY A 335 15.73 7.67 13.50
N ILE A 336 15.38 7.55 12.21
CA ILE A 336 14.34 8.38 11.58
C ILE A 336 13.16 7.60 11.00
N PHE A 337 13.34 6.32 10.63
CA PHE A 337 12.24 5.55 10.06
C PHE A 337 11.15 5.25 11.08
N ARG A 338 9.90 5.32 10.64
CA ARG A 338 8.72 5.01 11.47
C ARG A 338 7.66 4.34 10.60
N SER A 339 7.12 3.22 11.07
CA SER A 339 5.98 2.56 10.43
C SER A 339 4.83 2.28 11.41
N CYS A 340 4.97 2.72 12.65
CA CYS A 340 3.96 2.61 13.69
C CYS A 340 2.83 3.63 13.45
N ASN A 341 1.59 3.14 13.26
CA ASN A 341 0.42 4.01 13.04
C ASN A 341 0.12 4.89 14.25
N ALA A 342 0.19 4.35 15.46
CA ALA A 342 -0.08 5.08 16.70
C ALA A 342 0.95 6.21 16.93
N GLY A 343 2.23 5.94 16.69
CA GLY A 343 3.32 6.91 16.86
C GLY A 343 3.54 7.85 15.68
N SER A 344 2.84 7.65 14.56
CA SER A 344 3.07 8.45 13.33
C SER A 344 2.76 9.93 13.48
N ARG A 345 1.93 10.32 14.46
CA ARG A 345 1.58 11.74 14.73
C ARG A 345 2.65 12.46 15.55
N THR A 346 3.42 11.71 16.34
CA THR A 346 4.46 12.22 17.24
C THR A 346 5.86 11.90 16.75
N ASP A 347 5.96 11.34 15.53
CA ASP A 347 7.21 10.89 14.91
C ASP A 347 8.03 9.95 15.83
N SER A 348 7.34 9.00 16.47
CA SER A 348 7.93 8.08 17.44
C SER A 348 7.42 6.65 17.25
N TRP A 349 8.14 5.67 17.80
CA TRP A 349 7.62 4.33 18.00
C TRP A 349 6.77 4.31 19.29
N CYS A 350 5.55 3.75 19.23
CA CYS A 350 4.73 3.65 20.45
C CYS A 350 5.23 2.55 21.39
N GLY A 351 5.97 1.55 20.88
CA GLY A 351 6.61 0.47 21.64
C GLY A 351 5.67 -0.61 22.18
N HIS A 352 4.39 -0.62 21.78
CA HIS A 352 3.40 -1.57 22.29
C HIS A 352 2.35 -2.04 21.27
N CYS A 353 2.41 -1.58 20.00
CA CYS A 353 1.51 -2.08 18.98
C CYS A 353 2.13 -3.27 18.21
N PRO A 354 1.31 -4.06 17.47
CA PRO A 354 1.81 -5.21 16.71
C PRO A 354 2.86 -4.83 15.66
N LYS A 355 2.74 -3.66 15.04
CA LYS A 355 3.74 -3.18 14.06
C LYS A 355 5.09 -2.91 14.71
N CYS A 356 5.11 -2.37 15.96
CA CYS A 356 6.36 -2.17 16.69
C CYS A 356 7.05 -3.50 17.01
N LEU A 357 6.30 -4.48 17.55
CA LEU A 357 6.85 -5.79 17.85
C LEU A 357 7.34 -6.52 16.60
N PHE A 358 6.56 -6.48 15.51
CA PHE A 358 6.96 -7.08 14.25
C PHE A 358 8.29 -6.52 13.75
N VAL A 359 8.42 -5.17 13.66
CA VAL A 359 9.66 -4.56 13.15
C VAL A 359 10.83 -4.81 14.09
N TYR A 360 10.59 -4.86 15.40
CA TYR A 360 11.59 -5.25 16.39
C TYR A 360 12.11 -6.67 16.10
N LEU A 361 11.19 -7.64 15.99
CA LEU A 361 11.53 -9.05 15.76
C LEU A 361 12.28 -9.28 14.45
N ILE A 362 11.82 -8.66 13.34
CA ILE A 362 12.41 -8.90 12.03
C ILE A 362 13.81 -8.27 11.87
N LEU A 363 14.13 -7.23 12.65
CA LEU A 363 15.46 -6.60 12.69
C LEU A 363 16.44 -7.29 13.66
N SER A 364 15.93 -7.97 14.69
CA SER A 364 16.74 -8.57 15.75
C SER A 364 17.82 -9.58 15.28
N PRO A 365 17.64 -10.35 14.19
CA PRO A 365 18.71 -11.24 13.69
C PRO A 365 19.92 -10.49 13.12
N PHE A 366 19.77 -9.22 12.74
CA PHE A 366 20.75 -8.45 11.94
C PHE A 366 21.37 -7.27 12.69
N LEU A 367 20.84 -6.93 13.86
CA LEU A 367 21.29 -5.85 14.73
C LEU A 367 21.58 -6.39 16.11
N THR A 368 22.53 -5.76 16.81
CA THR A 368 22.75 -6.07 18.21
C THR A 368 21.55 -5.67 19.06
N PRO A 369 21.32 -6.30 20.23
CA PRO A 369 20.23 -5.91 21.14
C PRO A 369 20.24 -4.42 21.48
N GLN A 370 21.43 -3.82 21.63
CA GLN A 370 21.56 -2.40 21.93
C GLN A 370 21.11 -1.53 20.74
N GLU A 371 21.51 -1.85 19.50
CA GLU A 371 21.07 -1.11 18.29
C GLU A 371 19.55 -1.16 18.12
N VAL A 372 18.93 -2.33 18.37
CA VAL A 372 17.46 -2.43 18.30
C VAL A 372 16.80 -1.62 19.42
N MET A 373 17.34 -1.66 20.63
CA MET A 373 16.83 -0.84 21.75
C MET A 373 16.98 0.67 21.46
N ASP A 374 18.06 1.11 20.84
CA ASP A 374 18.27 2.51 20.48
C ASP A 374 17.22 3.00 19.44
N ILE A 375 16.79 2.12 18.53
CA ILE A 375 15.72 2.41 17.58
C ILE A 375 14.36 2.58 18.27
N PHE A 376 14.00 1.68 19.18
CA PHE A 376 12.66 1.61 19.77
C PHE A 376 12.53 2.26 21.15
N GLY A 377 13.65 2.60 21.78
CA GLY A 377 13.71 3.23 23.10
C GLY A 377 13.44 2.27 24.28
N ARG A 378 13.22 0.98 24.01
CA ARG A 378 12.96 -0.04 25.03
C ARG A 378 13.17 -1.47 24.52
N ASN A 379 13.38 -2.42 25.43
CA ASN A 379 13.38 -3.84 25.08
C ASN A 379 11.94 -4.40 25.11
N MET A 380 11.32 -4.52 23.95
CA MET A 380 9.95 -5.06 23.84
C MET A 380 9.91 -6.58 24.03
N LEU A 381 11.03 -7.29 23.89
CA LEU A 381 11.09 -8.75 24.08
C LEU A 381 11.05 -9.15 25.57
N ASP A 382 11.28 -8.21 26.50
CA ASP A 382 11.10 -8.41 27.92
C ASP A 382 9.71 -8.00 28.44
N ASP A 383 8.90 -7.37 27.58
CA ASP A 383 7.56 -6.92 27.92
C ASP A 383 6.54 -8.06 27.78
N TRP A 384 6.09 -8.58 28.92
CA TRP A 384 5.14 -9.71 28.94
C TRP A 384 3.74 -9.33 28.40
N ASP A 385 3.38 -8.06 28.44
CA ASP A 385 2.09 -7.59 27.92
C ASP A 385 2.02 -7.72 26.38
N MET A 386 3.16 -7.90 25.71
CA MET A 386 3.25 -8.18 24.29
C MET A 386 3.07 -9.67 23.90
N LYS A 387 2.84 -10.57 24.89
CA LYS A 387 2.74 -12.02 24.64
C LYS A 387 1.61 -12.35 23.66
N GLU A 388 0.42 -11.83 23.87
CA GLU A 388 -0.74 -12.07 22.99
C GLU A 388 -0.45 -11.60 21.56
N THR A 389 0.17 -10.43 21.42
CA THR A 389 0.62 -9.92 20.12
C THR A 389 1.67 -10.84 19.47
N LEU A 390 2.59 -11.39 20.26
CA LEU A 390 3.55 -12.38 19.76
C LEU A 390 2.82 -13.63 19.27
N ASP A 391 1.87 -14.18 20.03
CA ASP A 391 1.11 -15.38 19.67
C ASP A 391 0.34 -15.19 18.34
N GLN A 392 -0.25 -14.02 18.11
CA GLN A 392 -0.86 -13.65 16.84
C GLN A 392 0.15 -13.61 15.69
N LEU A 393 1.31 -13.00 15.91
CA LEU A 393 2.36 -12.84 14.91
C LEU A 393 3.00 -14.18 14.50
N ILE A 394 3.21 -15.09 15.44
CA ILE A 394 3.86 -16.39 15.19
C ILE A 394 2.89 -17.48 14.72
N GLY A 395 1.57 -17.25 14.83
CA GLY A 395 0.53 -18.16 14.34
C GLY A 395 0.07 -19.19 15.38
N ILE A 396 0.23 -18.93 16.67
CA ILE A 396 -0.46 -19.66 17.75
C ILE A 396 -1.95 -19.30 17.71
N GLU A 397 -2.26 -18.03 17.47
CA GLU A 397 -3.62 -17.57 17.19
C GLU A 397 -3.93 -17.63 15.69
N GLU A 398 -5.18 -17.95 15.34
CA GLU A 398 -5.63 -18.05 13.95
C GLU A 398 -5.60 -16.70 13.21
N GLU A 399 -5.83 -15.61 13.94
CA GLU A 399 -5.90 -14.25 13.43
C GLU A 399 -4.58 -13.52 13.61
N LYS A 400 -4.00 -13.02 12.52
CA LYS A 400 -2.88 -12.05 12.58
C LYS A 400 -3.43 -10.67 12.94
N PRO A 401 -2.59 -9.80 13.54
CA PRO A 401 -2.97 -8.39 13.68
C PRO A 401 -3.32 -7.77 12.31
N PHE A 402 -4.41 -6.99 12.27
CA PHE A 402 -4.77 -6.20 11.08
C PHE A 402 -3.82 -4.99 10.92
N GLU A 403 -2.57 -5.32 10.66
CA GLU A 403 -1.45 -4.39 10.44
C GLU A 403 -0.58 -4.92 9.30
N CYS A 404 0.20 -4.03 8.69
CA CYS A 404 1.19 -4.46 7.69
C CYS A 404 2.36 -5.13 8.40
N VAL A 405 2.27 -6.42 8.63
CA VAL A 405 3.30 -7.29 9.24
C VAL A 405 3.66 -8.42 8.27
N GLY A 406 4.86 -8.93 8.35
CA GLY A 406 5.35 -10.01 7.51
C GLY A 406 4.58 -11.32 7.66
N SER A 407 4.99 -12.36 6.96
CA SER A 407 4.40 -13.69 7.10
C SER A 407 4.77 -14.33 8.44
N ARG A 408 3.93 -15.28 8.89
CA ARG A 408 4.20 -16.07 10.09
C ARG A 408 5.54 -16.81 10.01
N ASP A 409 5.84 -17.35 8.84
CA ASP A 409 7.08 -18.09 8.60
C ASP A 409 8.33 -17.20 8.72
N GLU A 410 8.28 -15.98 8.20
CA GLU A 410 9.39 -15.02 8.32
C GLU A 410 9.66 -14.62 9.76
N ILE A 411 8.59 -14.37 10.52
CA ILE A 411 8.70 -13.98 11.93
C ILE A 411 9.28 -15.12 12.77
N ASN A 412 8.78 -16.35 12.59
CA ASN A 412 9.29 -17.51 13.30
C ASN A 412 10.78 -17.77 12.95
N THR A 413 11.16 -17.63 11.69
CA THR A 413 12.56 -17.74 11.26
C THR A 413 13.43 -16.68 11.93
N ALA A 414 12.98 -15.42 11.95
CA ALA A 414 13.71 -14.34 12.61
C ALA A 414 13.90 -14.57 14.10
N ILE A 415 12.87 -15.05 14.80
CA ILE A 415 12.96 -15.37 16.23
C ILE A 415 13.98 -16.47 16.51
N VAL A 416 13.96 -17.55 15.73
CA VAL A 416 14.92 -18.66 15.92
C VAL A 416 16.36 -18.19 15.70
N LEU A 417 16.60 -17.39 14.67
CA LEU A 417 17.94 -16.85 14.40
C LEU A 417 18.39 -15.89 15.50
N THR A 418 17.50 -15.06 16.03
CA THR A 418 17.80 -14.18 17.16
C THR A 418 18.18 -14.98 18.41
N ILE A 419 17.42 -16.04 18.73
CA ILE A 419 17.73 -16.91 19.87
C ILE A 419 19.11 -17.54 19.70
N LYS A 420 19.41 -18.11 18.54
CA LYS A 420 20.72 -18.71 18.26
C LYS A 420 21.86 -17.69 18.43
N GLY A 421 21.72 -16.50 17.85
CA GLY A 421 22.73 -15.46 17.99
C GLY A 421 22.99 -15.01 19.43
N LEU A 422 21.93 -14.86 20.23
CA LEU A 422 22.07 -14.50 21.66
C LEU A 422 22.73 -15.63 22.44
N GLU A 423 22.37 -16.90 22.23
CA GLU A 423 22.98 -18.04 22.90
C GLU A 423 24.46 -18.21 22.51
N GLU A 424 24.81 -18.04 21.26
CA GLU A 424 26.20 -18.04 20.78
C GLU A 424 27.02 -16.91 21.40
N ALA A 425 26.42 -15.75 21.64
CA ALA A 425 27.03 -14.64 22.35
C ALA A 425 27.10 -14.83 23.88
N GLY A 426 26.46 -15.87 24.43
CA GLY A 426 26.36 -16.11 25.85
C GLY A 426 25.43 -15.13 26.58
N GLU A 427 24.50 -14.49 25.85
CA GLU A 427 23.53 -13.56 26.42
C GLU A 427 22.29 -14.28 26.93
N ALA A 428 21.63 -13.71 27.95
CA ALA A 428 20.38 -14.23 28.49
C ALA A 428 19.23 -13.93 27.53
N LEU A 429 18.36 -14.92 27.32
CA LEU A 429 17.19 -14.72 26.46
C LEU A 429 16.17 -13.82 27.16
N PRO A 430 15.65 -12.78 26.48
CA PRO A 430 14.49 -12.04 26.93
C PRO A 430 13.26 -12.93 27.17
N ARG A 431 12.28 -12.44 27.96
CA ARG A 431 11.13 -13.22 28.43
C ARG A 431 10.30 -13.81 27.29
N LEU A 432 10.00 -13.06 26.25
CA LEU A 432 9.21 -13.52 25.09
C LEU A 432 9.96 -14.57 24.29
N LEU A 433 11.28 -14.43 24.11
CA LEU A 433 12.10 -15.43 23.42
C LEU A 433 12.25 -16.71 24.24
N SER A 434 12.40 -16.60 25.59
CA SER A 434 12.39 -17.73 26.48
C SER A 434 11.07 -18.50 26.43
N TYR A 435 9.93 -17.78 26.37
CA TYR A 435 8.62 -18.37 26.17
C TYR A 435 8.53 -19.08 24.81
N TYR A 436 8.88 -18.39 23.70
CA TYR A 436 8.84 -18.97 22.36
C TYR A 436 9.64 -20.27 22.27
N LYS A 437 10.80 -20.34 22.93
CA LYS A 437 11.66 -21.53 22.94
C LYS A 437 10.98 -22.76 23.59
N THR A 438 9.92 -22.56 24.40
CA THR A 438 9.13 -23.67 24.98
C THR A 438 8.04 -24.19 24.05
N THR A 439 7.75 -23.51 22.95
CA THR A 439 6.69 -23.89 21.99
C THR A 439 7.18 -24.94 20.98
N ASP A 440 6.24 -25.68 20.37
CA ASP A 440 6.57 -26.60 19.28
C ASP A 440 7.01 -25.87 18.02
N LEU A 441 6.65 -24.59 17.86
CA LEU A 441 7.09 -23.75 16.76
C LEU A 441 8.62 -23.58 16.75
N TYR A 442 9.25 -23.37 17.93
CA TYR A 442 10.70 -23.27 18.00
C TYR A 442 11.39 -24.48 17.38
N ARG A 443 11.01 -25.70 17.75
CA ARG A 443 11.60 -26.93 17.20
C ARG A 443 11.36 -27.06 15.70
N THR A 444 10.17 -26.69 15.25
CA THR A 444 9.79 -26.74 13.85
C THR A 444 10.67 -25.83 13.00
N TYR A 445 10.81 -24.56 13.41
CA TYR A 445 11.58 -23.57 12.64
C TYR A 445 13.10 -23.68 12.86
N GLU A 446 13.55 -24.20 13.99
CA GLU A 446 14.94 -24.56 14.20
C GLU A 446 15.40 -25.65 13.22
N ALA A 447 14.54 -26.65 12.95
CA ALA A 447 14.80 -27.71 11.99
C ALA A 447 14.72 -27.24 10.53
N LYS A 448 13.83 -26.28 10.23
CA LYS A 448 13.72 -25.66 8.89
C LYS A 448 14.96 -24.83 8.51
N GLY A 449 15.59 -24.17 9.48
CA GLY A 449 16.71 -23.26 9.25
C GLY A 449 16.33 -21.98 8.50
N ASP A 450 17.34 -21.30 7.95
CA ASP A 450 17.14 -20.09 7.16
C ASP A 450 16.64 -20.45 5.74
N GLN A 451 15.38 -20.10 5.45
CA GLN A 451 14.74 -20.33 4.15
C GLN A 451 14.74 -19.08 3.27
N TYR A 452 15.16 -17.94 3.81
CA TYR A 452 14.98 -16.64 3.17
C TYR A 452 16.25 -16.03 2.60
N SER A 453 17.43 -16.52 2.96
CA SER A 453 18.70 -15.97 2.45
C SER A 453 18.81 -15.97 0.93
N SER A 454 18.19 -16.94 0.23
CA SER A 454 18.16 -17.04 -1.23
C SER A 454 16.75 -16.98 -1.82
N TYR A 455 15.76 -16.54 -1.04
CA TYR A 455 14.37 -16.41 -1.49
C TYR A 455 14.26 -15.41 -2.63
N TYR A 456 13.45 -15.75 -3.63
CA TYR A 456 13.10 -14.83 -4.72
C TYR A 456 11.76 -15.25 -5.34
N ASP A 457 10.73 -14.39 -5.20
CA ASP A 457 9.43 -14.64 -5.83
C ASP A 457 9.50 -14.27 -7.32
N GLY A 458 9.22 -15.24 -8.18
CA GLY A 458 9.16 -15.05 -9.63
C GLY A 458 7.94 -14.26 -10.10
N ASN A 459 6.89 -14.15 -9.27
CA ASN A 459 5.67 -13.41 -9.59
C ASN A 459 5.88 -11.93 -9.27
N ASN A 460 6.46 -11.19 -10.19
CA ASN A 460 6.71 -9.77 -10.04
C ASN A 460 6.75 -9.05 -11.40
N LEU A 461 6.61 -7.74 -11.39
CA LEU A 461 6.70 -6.85 -12.56
C LEU A 461 7.96 -5.97 -12.53
N VAL A 462 8.98 -6.39 -11.81
CA VAL A 462 10.24 -5.62 -11.71
C VAL A 462 10.98 -5.66 -13.06
N PRO A 463 11.37 -4.50 -13.63
CA PRO A 463 12.16 -4.46 -14.86
C PRO A 463 13.48 -5.24 -14.74
N ASP A 464 13.91 -5.91 -15.82
CA ASP A 464 15.03 -6.84 -15.81
C ASP A 464 16.35 -6.30 -15.27
N ASP A 465 16.65 -5.01 -15.53
CA ASP A 465 17.85 -4.35 -15.02
C ASP A 465 17.80 -4.19 -13.50
N LEU A 466 16.63 -3.82 -12.97
CA LEU A 466 16.40 -3.71 -11.54
C LEU A 466 16.26 -5.08 -10.87
N ALA A 467 15.64 -6.07 -11.53
CA ALA A 467 15.52 -7.43 -11.01
C ALA A 467 16.90 -8.05 -10.76
N ARG A 468 17.86 -7.87 -11.68
CA ARG A 468 19.25 -8.31 -11.50
C ARG A 468 19.92 -7.64 -10.30
N LEU A 469 19.68 -6.35 -10.10
CA LEU A 469 20.23 -5.59 -8.98
C LEU A 469 19.63 -6.05 -7.65
N VAL A 470 18.30 -6.19 -7.58
CA VAL A 470 17.59 -6.68 -6.39
C VAL A 470 18.10 -8.06 -6.00
N ARG A 471 18.26 -8.97 -6.96
CA ARG A 471 18.81 -10.31 -6.73
C ARG A 471 20.21 -10.24 -6.15
N LYS A 472 21.09 -9.47 -6.78
CA LYS A 472 22.50 -9.32 -6.34
C LYS A 472 22.63 -8.81 -4.91
N TYR A 473 21.86 -7.79 -4.52
CA TYR A 473 22.04 -7.11 -3.23
C TYR A 473 21.20 -7.68 -2.09
N CYS A 474 20.15 -8.40 -2.39
CA CYS A 474 19.19 -8.85 -1.38
C CYS A 474 18.99 -10.37 -1.33
N ALA A 475 19.10 -11.08 -2.46
CA ALA A 475 18.81 -12.51 -2.52
C ALA A 475 20.07 -13.39 -2.60
N ASP A 476 21.11 -13.00 -3.29
CA ASP A 476 22.29 -13.86 -3.50
C ASP A 476 23.25 -13.91 -2.30
N GLY A 477 22.97 -13.19 -1.23
CA GLY A 477 23.76 -13.16 0.02
C GLY A 477 25.18 -12.61 -0.21
N LEU A 478 25.45 -11.43 0.33
CA LEU A 478 26.82 -10.93 0.43
C LEU A 478 27.59 -11.67 1.48
#